data_90f27d6afe0aaaf44a30ebc25b80040d
#
_entry.id   90f27d6afe0aaaf44a30ebc25b80040d
#
_cell.length_a   1.000
_cell.length_b   1.000
_cell.length_c   1.000
_cell.angle_alpha   90.00
_cell.angle_beta   90.00
_cell.angle_gamma   90.00
#
_symmetry.space_group_name_H-M   'P 1'
#
loop_
_entity.id
_entity.type
_entity.pdbx_description
1 polymer ?
#
loop_
_entity_poly.entity_id
_entity_poly.type
_entity_poly.pdbx_seq_one_letter_code
_entity_poly.pdbx_strand_id
1 'polypeptide(L)'
;MPNRVGTASWDEKRQLWRIDVTNEQGKRKSFTSAKPGRTGQRIANAKADEWLASGVAVPSSRVEELYVQWIQDVMLTTDKSNYLPIQSRWKNHVQPLIGRKKVSSLTEYDLKNIVDVAYSKGLSKKTLTSLCYDLKSFCKWMRLKRISTLHPEDLKPPAGARNSVKMILQPSDVLKLFNIDTTLLRGRTVADEYVNAYRFQVVTGLRPGEIIGLRWCDIHESRCDVRRSINIYKEETHGKNENAVRSFALTDTAKAILNAQRELTGDFESVFCIKSESTYRHRWALYCNSNGINPCTPYKLRHTFVSMMKRLPEGELKQLVGHSKDMDTFGVYGHAFGSDAEDTAQAVNGVLFKILNPESRK
;
A
#
# COMPACT_ATOMS: atom_id res chain seq x y z
N MET A 1 -7.70 30.17 -27.64
CA MET A 1 -8.59 30.76 -26.62
C MET A 1 -10.02 30.56 -27.09
N PRO A 2 -10.94 30.05 -26.27
CA PRO A 2 -12.33 29.97 -26.71
C PRO A 2 -12.87 31.38 -26.92
N ASN A 3 -13.30 31.69 -28.13
CA ASN A 3 -13.82 33.00 -28.47
C ASN A 3 -15.29 33.11 -28.01
N ARG A 4 -15.56 34.05 -27.13
CA ARG A 4 -16.90 34.44 -26.71
C ARG A 4 -17.66 34.98 -27.93
N VAL A 5 -18.85 34.46 -28.18
CA VAL A 5 -19.77 35.00 -29.18
C VAL A 5 -20.64 36.08 -28.53
N GLY A 6 -20.44 37.33 -28.90
CA GLY A 6 -21.20 38.49 -28.43
C GLY A 6 -20.57 39.20 -27.20
N THR A 7 -21.23 40.29 -26.77
CA THR A 7 -20.86 41.12 -25.61
C THR A 7 -22.05 41.33 -24.69
N ALA A 8 -21.80 41.61 -23.41
CA ALA A 8 -22.88 41.90 -22.45
C ALA A 8 -23.74 43.09 -22.91
N SER A 9 -25.05 42.94 -22.83
CA SER A 9 -26.05 43.96 -23.06
C SER A 9 -26.62 44.47 -21.72
N TRP A 10 -27.06 45.73 -21.73
CA TRP A 10 -27.69 46.31 -20.56
C TRP A 10 -29.16 45.87 -20.47
N ASP A 11 -29.53 45.31 -19.34
CA ASP A 11 -30.92 44.94 -19.03
C ASP A 11 -31.57 46.11 -18.23
N GLU A 12 -32.35 46.93 -18.88
CA GLU A 12 -32.99 48.09 -18.25
C GLU A 12 -33.96 47.74 -17.14
N LYS A 13 -34.66 46.60 -17.25
CA LYS A 13 -35.61 46.17 -16.22
C LYS A 13 -34.89 45.75 -14.92
N ARG A 14 -33.71 45.13 -15.06
CA ARG A 14 -32.92 44.60 -13.93
C ARG A 14 -31.76 45.51 -13.52
N GLN A 15 -31.52 46.61 -14.27
CA GLN A 15 -30.46 47.58 -14.04
C GLN A 15 -29.07 46.91 -13.92
N LEU A 16 -28.75 46.01 -14.84
CA LEU A 16 -27.48 45.29 -14.87
C LEU A 16 -27.03 44.91 -16.29
N TRP A 17 -25.73 44.75 -16.46
CA TRP A 17 -25.16 44.15 -17.65
C TRP A 17 -25.31 42.63 -17.59
N ARG A 18 -25.78 42.02 -18.68
CA ARG A 18 -25.98 40.59 -18.80
C ARG A 18 -25.39 40.04 -20.11
N ILE A 19 -24.73 38.87 -19.99
CA ILE A 19 -24.34 38.06 -21.15
C ILE A 19 -24.64 36.60 -20.85
N ASP A 20 -25.24 35.93 -21.84
CA ASP A 20 -25.45 34.50 -21.83
C ASP A 20 -24.41 33.87 -22.78
N VAL A 21 -23.67 32.90 -22.28
CA VAL A 21 -22.68 32.19 -23.07
C VAL A 21 -22.89 30.68 -22.98
N THR A 22 -22.57 29.97 -24.04
CA THR A 22 -22.65 28.51 -24.11
C THR A 22 -21.26 27.98 -24.32
N ASN A 23 -20.84 26.98 -23.51
CA ASN A 23 -19.53 26.36 -23.69
C ASN A 23 -19.56 25.28 -24.77
N GLU A 24 -18.39 24.72 -25.10
CA GLU A 24 -18.22 23.65 -26.10
C GLU A 24 -19.04 22.38 -25.80
N GLN A 25 -19.46 22.19 -24.53
CA GLN A 25 -20.30 21.08 -24.09
C GLN A 25 -21.81 21.38 -24.18
N GLY A 26 -22.20 22.50 -24.79
CA GLY A 26 -23.59 22.91 -24.94
C GLY A 26 -24.22 23.50 -23.67
N LYS A 27 -23.48 23.71 -22.58
CA LYS A 27 -24.00 24.27 -21.34
C LYS A 27 -24.09 25.79 -21.41
N ARG A 28 -25.27 26.34 -21.14
CA ARG A 28 -25.52 27.79 -21.13
C ARG A 28 -25.41 28.36 -19.71
N LYS A 29 -24.73 29.50 -19.57
CA LYS A 29 -24.60 30.25 -18.29
C LYS A 29 -24.72 31.75 -18.53
N SER A 30 -25.39 32.45 -17.59
CA SER A 30 -25.51 33.89 -17.58
C SER A 30 -24.52 34.54 -16.62
N PHE A 31 -23.88 35.61 -17.06
CA PHE A 31 -23.00 36.44 -16.23
C PHE A 31 -23.50 37.85 -16.18
N THR A 32 -23.45 38.48 -14.98
CA THR A 32 -24.02 39.79 -14.76
C THR A 32 -23.06 40.73 -14.00
N SER A 33 -23.29 42.03 -14.15
CA SER A 33 -22.65 43.08 -13.38
C SER A 33 -23.59 44.24 -13.17
N ALA A 34 -23.82 44.64 -11.95
CA ALA A 34 -24.69 45.79 -11.59
C ALA A 34 -23.97 47.14 -11.73
N LYS A 35 -22.65 47.19 -12.06
CA LYS A 35 -21.94 48.44 -12.27
C LYS A 35 -22.40 49.11 -13.57
N PRO A 36 -22.83 50.40 -13.55
CA PRO A 36 -23.24 51.08 -14.77
C PRO A 36 -22.07 51.38 -15.72
N GLY A 37 -22.38 51.63 -16.98
CA GLY A 37 -21.43 52.03 -18.02
C GLY A 37 -20.45 50.95 -18.48
N ARG A 38 -19.45 51.34 -19.27
CA ARG A 38 -18.51 50.40 -19.89
C ARG A 38 -17.74 49.49 -18.91
N THR A 39 -17.54 49.97 -17.68
CA THR A 39 -16.88 49.17 -16.65
C THR A 39 -17.69 47.98 -16.26
N GLY A 40 -19.01 48.10 -16.09
CA GLY A 40 -19.88 47.00 -15.78
C GLY A 40 -19.96 45.97 -16.91
N GLN A 41 -19.99 46.45 -18.17
CA GLN A 41 -19.94 45.61 -19.35
C GLN A 41 -18.64 44.77 -19.41
N ARG A 42 -17.49 45.40 -19.12
CA ARG A 42 -16.18 44.69 -19.06
C ARG A 42 -16.18 43.62 -17.99
N ILE A 43 -16.74 43.89 -16.81
CA ILE A 43 -16.78 42.90 -15.72
C ILE A 43 -17.65 41.71 -16.09
N ALA A 44 -18.83 41.92 -16.69
CA ALA A 44 -19.69 40.84 -17.13
C ALA A 44 -19.03 39.98 -18.24
N ASN A 45 -18.39 40.64 -19.19
CA ASN A 45 -17.63 39.98 -20.25
C ASN A 45 -16.43 39.19 -19.70
N ALA A 46 -15.62 39.78 -18.80
CA ALA A 46 -14.47 39.11 -18.21
C ALA A 46 -14.87 37.83 -17.44
N LYS A 47 -15.95 37.87 -16.69
CA LYS A 47 -16.51 36.69 -16.01
C LYS A 47 -16.92 35.58 -17.00
N ALA A 48 -17.49 35.98 -18.13
CA ALA A 48 -17.88 35.05 -19.18
C ALA A 48 -16.64 34.44 -19.88
N ASP A 49 -15.63 35.27 -20.18
CA ASP A 49 -14.38 34.83 -20.81
C ASP A 49 -13.60 33.88 -19.88
N GLU A 50 -13.51 34.21 -18.58
CA GLU A 50 -12.89 33.35 -17.56
C GLU A 50 -13.60 31.99 -17.46
N TRP A 51 -14.94 31.99 -17.47
CA TRP A 51 -15.71 30.72 -17.46
C TRP A 51 -15.51 29.91 -18.74
N LEU A 52 -15.49 30.54 -19.92
CA LEU A 52 -15.22 29.85 -21.18
C LEU A 52 -13.77 29.32 -21.24
N ALA A 53 -12.81 30.09 -20.76
CA ALA A 53 -11.40 29.71 -20.68
C ALA A 53 -11.15 28.58 -19.66
N SER A 54 -11.92 28.55 -18.56
CA SER A 54 -11.79 27.51 -17.55
C SER A 54 -12.18 26.13 -18.08
N GLY A 55 -12.99 26.07 -19.14
CA GLY A 55 -13.46 24.81 -19.76
C GLY A 55 -14.24 23.91 -18.77
N VAL A 56 -14.45 24.39 -17.54
CA VAL A 56 -15.00 23.64 -16.44
C VAL A 56 -16.47 23.99 -16.31
N ALA A 57 -17.32 23.12 -16.82
CA ALA A 57 -18.68 23.04 -16.31
C ALA A 57 -18.53 22.61 -14.85
N VAL A 58 -18.65 23.56 -13.90
CA VAL A 58 -18.65 23.21 -12.48
C VAL A 58 -19.91 22.38 -12.22
N PRO A 59 -19.80 21.07 -12.02
CA PRO A 59 -20.98 20.26 -11.85
C PRO A 59 -21.70 20.66 -10.56
N SER A 60 -23.01 20.72 -10.61
CA SER A 60 -23.86 20.72 -9.40
C SER A 60 -23.73 19.41 -8.61
N SER A 61 -22.96 18.46 -9.14
CA SER A 61 -22.71 17.13 -8.59
C SER A 61 -22.06 17.20 -7.21
N ARG A 62 -22.46 16.28 -6.38
CA ARG A 62 -21.84 16.08 -5.06
C ARG A 62 -20.53 15.34 -5.20
N VAL A 63 -19.66 15.55 -4.23
CA VAL A 63 -18.34 14.89 -4.17
C VAL A 63 -18.48 13.36 -4.17
N GLU A 64 -19.49 12.81 -3.47
CA GLU A 64 -19.77 11.36 -3.44
C GLU A 64 -20.15 10.77 -4.81
N GLU A 65 -20.85 11.52 -5.65
CA GLU A 65 -21.24 11.09 -7.01
C GLU A 65 -20.00 10.98 -7.92
N LEU A 66 -19.08 11.93 -7.82
CA LEU A 66 -17.83 11.92 -8.56
C LEU A 66 -16.85 10.88 -8.02
N TYR A 67 -16.87 10.63 -6.72
CA TYR A 67 -16.09 9.55 -6.14
C TYR A 67 -16.44 8.19 -6.74
N VAL A 68 -17.74 7.90 -6.95
CA VAL A 68 -18.17 6.64 -7.56
C VAL A 68 -17.56 6.47 -8.96
N GLN A 69 -17.52 7.53 -9.75
CA GLN A 69 -16.90 7.49 -11.08
C GLN A 69 -15.36 7.31 -10.99
N TRP A 70 -14.72 8.06 -10.10
CA TRP A 70 -13.27 7.95 -9.91
C TRP A 70 -12.85 6.56 -9.45
N ILE A 71 -13.54 5.99 -8.47
CA ILE A 71 -13.17 4.66 -7.96
C ILE A 71 -13.39 3.56 -9.00
N GLN A 72 -14.38 3.71 -9.90
CA GLN A 72 -14.56 2.82 -11.04
C GLN A 72 -13.35 2.89 -11.99
N ASP A 73 -12.89 4.10 -12.35
CA ASP A 73 -11.68 4.26 -13.19
C ASP A 73 -10.43 3.65 -12.50
N VAL A 74 -10.30 3.80 -11.17
CA VAL A 74 -9.21 3.17 -10.38
C VAL A 74 -9.31 1.64 -10.41
N MET A 75 -10.51 1.08 -10.28
CA MET A 75 -10.75 -0.38 -10.31
C MET A 75 -10.40 -1.02 -11.65
N LEU A 76 -10.52 -0.27 -12.76
CA LEU A 76 -10.14 -0.75 -14.09
C LEU A 76 -8.62 -0.90 -14.26
N THR A 77 -7.83 -0.17 -13.48
CA THR A 77 -6.37 -0.07 -13.66
C THR A 77 -5.57 -0.63 -12.49
N THR A 78 -6.23 -1.06 -11.42
CA THR A 78 -5.54 -1.53 -10.20
C THR A 78 -6.22 -2.75 -9.58
N ASP A 79 -5.42 -3.53 -8.82
CA ASP A 79 -5.90 -4.72 -8.13
C ASP A 79 -6.73 -4.39 -6.87
N LYS A 80 -7.47 -5.37 -6.38
CA LYS A 80 -8.25 -5.28 -5.11
C LYS A 80 -7.42 -4.81 -3.93
N SER A 81 -6.17 -5.23 -3.86
CA SER A 81 -5.24 -4.82 -2.80
C SER A 81 -4.94 -3.31 -2.77
N ASN A 82 -5.19 -2.60 -3.87
CA ASN A 82 -5.01 -1.15 -3.98
C ASN A 82 -6.33 -0.40 -3.77
N TYR A 83 -7.41 -0.75 -4.50
CA TYR A 83 -8.64 0.06 -4.45
C TYR A 83 -9.48 -0.18 -3.18
N LEU A 84 -9.50 -1.38 -2.58
CA LEU A 84 -10.28 -1.61 -1.36
C LEU A 84 -9.79 -0.79 -0.15
N PRO A 85 -8.47 -0.62 0.10
CA PRO A 85 -7.99 0.33 1.09
C PRO A 85 -8.38 1.79 0.79
N ILE A 86 -8.44 2.21 -0.47
CA ILE A 86 -8.91 3.54 -0.88
C ILE A 86 -10.40 3.68 -0.50
N GLN A 87 -11.23 2.71 -0.85
CA GLN A 87 -12.66 2.70 -0.50
C GLN A 87 -12.88 2.77 1.02
N SER A 88 -12.10 2.00 1.78
CA SER A 88 -12.16 2.01 3.25
C SER A 88 -11.80 3.37 3.83
N ARG A 89 -10.69 4.00 3.38
CA ARG A 89 -10.30 5.34 3.84
C ARG A 89 -11.33 6.39 3.44
N TRP A 90 -11.86 6.32 2.22
CA TRP A 90 -12.92 7.21 1.76
C TRP A 90 -14.15 7.12 2.66
N LYS A 91 -14.70 5.93 2.85
CA LYS A 91 -15.90 5.69 3.66
C LYS A 91 -15.75 6.19 5.10
N ASN A 92 -14.58 5.95 5.70
CA ASN A 92 -14.36 6.21 7.12
C ASN A 92 -13.91 7.65 7.42
N HIS A 93 -13.25 8.33 6.47
CA HIS A 93 -12.58 9.61 6.75
C HIS A 93 -12.97 10.74 5.81
N VAL A 94 -13.35 10.46 4.57
CA VAL A 94 -13.63 11.49 3.55
C VAL A 94 -15.15 11.74 3.41
N GLN A 95 -15.89 10.68 3.14
CA GLN A 95 -17.33 10.74 2.87
C GLN A 95 -18.14 11.44 3.98
N PRO A 96 -17.90 11.19 5.28
CA PRO A 96 -18.64 11.85 6.35
C PRO A 96 -18.49 13.37 6.39
N LEU A 97 -17.36 13.90 5.90
CA LEU A 97 -17.02 15.32 5.99
C LEU A 97 -17.40 16.10 4.72
N ILE A 98 -17.17 15.52 3.56
CA ILE A 98 -17.34 16.24 2.28
C ILE A 98 -18.24 15.52 1.27
N GLY A 99 -18.69 14.29 1.51
CA GLY A 99 -19.45 13.50 0.52
C GLY A 99 -20.65 14.24 -0.06
N ARG A 100 -21.43 14.91 0.78
CA ARG A 100 -22.63 15.66 0.38
C ARG A 100 -22.33 17.09 -0.14
N LYS A 101 -21.07 17.53 -0.06
CA LYS A 101 -20.67 18.88 -0.50
C LYS A 101 -20.71 18.96 -2.03
N LYS A 102 -21.12 20.12 -2.57
CA LYS A 102 -21.02 20.38 -4.02
C LYS A 102 -19.54 20.55 -4.39
N VAL A 103 -19.13 19.97 -5.51
CA VAL A 103 -17.75 20.08 -6.00
C VAL A 103 -17.35 21.54 -6.22
N SER A 104 -18.28 22.39 -6.65
CA SER A 104 -18.06 23.83 -6.82
C SER A 104 -17.68 24.59 -5.55
N SER A 105 -18.03 24.03 -4.38
CA SER A 105 -17.73 24.64 -3.08
C SER A 105 -16.61 23.89 -2.33
N LEU A 106 -15.96 22.92 -2.97
CA LEU A 106 -14.85 22.19 -2.37
C LEU A 106 -13.58 23.05 -2.41
N THR A 107 -12.92 23.17 -1.26
CA THR A 107 -11.70 24.00 -1.07
C THR A 107 -10.54 23.13 -0.58
N GLU A 108 -9.32 23.66 -0.66
CA GLU A 108 -8.14 22.99 -0.06
C GLU A 108 -8.27 22.89 1.46
N TYR A 109 -8.93 23.86 2.10
CA TYR A 109 -9.22 23.81 3.53
C TYR A 109 -10.06 22.58 3.92
N ASP A 110 -11.05 22.22 3.10
CA ASP A 110 -11.84 21.01 3.34
C ASP A 110 -10.99 19.74 3.30
N LEU A 111 -10.05 19.67 2.34
CA LEU A 111 -9.14 18.52 2.22
C LEU A 111 -8.17 18.46 3.39
N LYS A 112 -7.65 19.61 3.83
CA LYS A 112 -6.81 19.70 5.02
C LYS A 112 -7.58 19.29 6.27
N ASN A 113 -8.79 19.77 6.45
CA ASN A 113 -9.65 19.41 7.59
C ASN A 113 -9.88 17.88 7.69
N ILE A 114 -10.02 17.17 6.56
CA ILE A 114 -10.13 15.70 6.57
C ILE A 114 -8.88 15.07 7.20
N VAL A 115 -7.68 15.54 6.82
CA VAL A 115 -6.41 15.03 7.34
C VAL A 115 -6.25 15.38 8.83
N ASP A 116 -6.64 16.59 9.24
CA ASP A 116 -6.54 17.06 10.63
C ASP A 116 -7.51 16.27 11.53
N VAL A 117 -8.74 16.03 11.09
CA VAL A 117 -9.71 15.15 11.80
C VAL A 117 -9.21 13.71 11.88
N ALA A 118 -8.62 13.19 10.81
CA ALA A 118 -8.04 11.84 10.84
C ALA A 118 -6.84 11.77 11.80
N TYR A 119 -6.02 12.81 11.86
CA TYR A 119 -4.91 12.93 12.80
C TYR A 119 -5.39 13.00 14.26
N SER A 120 -6.42 13.78 14.56
CA SER A 120 -7.00 13.87 15.92
C SER A 120 -7.57 12.54 16.41
N LYS A 121 -8.00 11.65 15.49
CA LYS A 121 -8.39 10.27 15.79
C LYS A 121 -7.20 9.32 16.03
N GLY A 122 -5.96 9.82 16.03
CA GLY A 122 -4.77 9.04 16.30
C GLY A 122 -4.28 8.16 15.15
N LEU A 123 -4.66 8.43 13.89
CA LEU A 123 -4.19 7.65 12.75
C LEU A 123 -2.67 7.78 12.58
N SER A 124 -2.02 6.68 12.19
CA SER A 124 -0.58 6.66 11.95
C SER A 124 -0.17 7.56 10.78
N LYS A 125 1.07 8.05 10.79
CA LYS A 125 1.63 8.86 9.70
C LYS A 125 1.48 8.17 8.34
N LYS A 126 1.69 6.84 8.28
CA LYS A 126 1.52 6.06 7.05
C LYS A 126 0.08 6.12 6.53
N THR A 127 -0.92 5.97 7.40
CA THR A 127 -2.34 6.05 7.02
C THR A 127 -2.70 7.46 6.54
N LEU A 128 -2.24 8.49 7.25
CA LEU A 128 -2.44 9.90 6.86
C LEU A 128 -1.78 10.21 5.51
N THR A 129 -0.56 9.70 5.25
CA THR A 129 0.12 9.84 3.95
C THR A 129 -0.69 9.20 2.83
N SER A 130 -1.23 8.00 3.07
CA SER A 130 -2.10 7.33 2.08
C SER A 130 -3.39 8.12 1.83
N LEU A 131 -4.00 8.69 2.88
CA LEU A 131 -5.19 9.53 2.76
C LEU A 131 -4.90 10.80 1.93
N CYS A 132 -3.77 11.48 2.20
CA CYS A 132 -3.34 12.62 1.40
C CYS A 132 -3.12 12.24 -0.07
N TYR A 133 -2.53 11.09 -0.33
CA TYR A 133 -2.33 10.57 -1.69
C TYR A 133 -3.67 10.33 -2.40
N ASP A 134 -4.63 9.69 -1.74
CA ASP A 134 -5.96 9.43 -2.30
C ASP A 134 -6.68 10.75 -2.66
N LEU A 135 -6.65 11.74 -1.76
CA LEU A 135 -7.24 13.05 -2.00
C LEU A 135 -6.58 13.79 -3.16
N LYS A 136 -5.25 13.78 -3.23
CA LYS A 136 -4.49 14.36 -4.36
C LYS A 136 -4.81 13.65 -5.68
N SER A 137 -4.92 12.33 -5.66
CA SER A 137 -5.26 11.53 -6.84
C SER A 137 -6.68 11.82 -7.34
N PHE A 138 -7.63 11.91 -6.42
CA PHE A 138 -9.01 12.30 -6.76
C PHE A 138 -9.09 13.71 -7.35
N CYS A 139 -8.39 14.70 -6.76
CA CYS A 139 -8.32 16.05 -7.32
C CYS A 139 -7.64 16.08 -8.69
N LYS A 140 -6.57 15.29 -8.89
CA LYS A 140 -5.91 15.14 -10.18
C LYS A 140 -6.87 14.58 -11.23
N TRP A 141 -7.64 13.55 -10.89
CA TRP A 141 -8.65 12.97 -11.76
C TRP A 141 -9.73 14.00 -12.14
N MET A 142 -10.24 14.76 -11.18
CA MET A 142 -11.21 15.84 -11.45
C MET A 142 -10.65 16.89 -12.42
N ARG A 143 -9.36 17.25 -12.29
CA ARG A 143 -8.70 18.21 -13.22
C ARG A 143 -8.58 17.63 -14.62
N LEU A 144 -8.16 16.38 -14.75
CA LEU A 144 -8.06 15.70 -16.06
C LEU A 144 -9.42 15.61 -16.77
N LYS A 145 -10.49 15.40 -16.00
CA LYS A 145 -11.87 15.42 -16.51
C LYS A 145 -12.44 16.86 -16.68
N ARG A 146 -11.64 17.90 -16.42
CA ARG A 146 -12.04 19.30 -16.44
C ARG A 146 -13.25 19.63 -15.58
N ILE A 147 -13.39 18.94 -14.44
CA ILE A 147 -14.49 19.09 -13.48
C ILE A 147 -14.19 20.16 -12.43
N SER A 148 -12.93 20.29 -12.01
CA SER A 148 -12.46 21.22 -10.98
C SER A 148 -11.04 21.65 -11.28
N THR A 149 -10.65 22.84 -10.84
CA THR A 149 -9.27 23.34 -10.89
C THR A 149 -8.51 23.12 -9.58
N LEU A 150 -9.14 22.50 -8.59
CA LEU A 150 -8.58 22.32 -7.25
C LEU A 150 -7.27 21.52 -7.29
N HIS A 151 -6.18 22.11 -6.79
CA HIS A 151 -4.83 21.54 -6.77
C HIS A 151 -4.20 21.62 -5.37
N PRO A 152 -4.41 20.60 -4.52
CA PRO A 152 -3.90 20.61 -3.14
C PRO A 152 -2.40 20.32 -3.12
N GLU A 153 -1.56 21.34 -3.31
CA GLU A 153 -0.09 21.21 -3.34
C GLU A 153 0.47 20.81 -1.99
N ASP A 154 0.10 21.53 -0.93
CA ASP A 154 0.65 21.39 0.42
C ASP A 154 -0.06 20.36 1.30
N LEU A 155 -0.93 19.53 0.72
CA LEU A 155 -1.64 18.53 1.50
C LEU A 155 -0.65 17.43 1.96
N LYS A 156 -0.32 17.44 3.25
CA LYS A 156 0.63 16.50 3.88
C LYS A 156 0.18 16.17 5.30
N PRO A 157 0.62 15.04 5.86
CA PRO A 157 0.36 14.72 7.26
C PRO A 157 0.95 15.78 8.20
N PRO A 158 0.29 16.10 9.33
CA PRO A 158 0.84 16.96 10.36
C PRO A 158 2.22 16.49 10.85
N ALA A 159 3.10 17.43 11.21
CA ALA A 159 4.47 17.12 11.64
C ALA A 159 4.52 16.18 12.85
N GLY A 160 3.55 16.31 13.79
CA GLY A 160 3.43 15.44 14.97
C GLY A 160 2.89 14.02 14.69
N ALA A 161 2.59 13.66 13.42
CA ALA A 161 2.08 12.34 13.11
C ALA A 161 3.11 11.23 13.38
N ARG A 162 2.74 10.26 14.21
CA ARG A 162 3.64 9.22 14.71
C ARG A 162 3.85 8.12 13.66
N ASN A 163 5.11 7.71 13.50
CA ASN A 163 5.43 6.49 12.77
C ASN A 163 5.07 5.27 13.62
N SER A 164 4.61 4.20 12.99
CA SER A 164 4.50 2.91 13.68
C SER A 164 5.88 2.40 14.07
N VAL A 165 6.03 1.93 15.31
CA VAL A 165 7.27 1.30 15.77
C VAL A 165 7.48 0.00 14.98
N LYS A 166 8.66 -0.14 14.39
CA LYS A 166 9.06 -1.39 13.71
C LYS A 166 9.61 -2.35 14.75
N MET A 167 8.76 -3.23 15.28
CA MET A 167 9.22 -4.32 16.16
C MET A 167 9.76 -5.47 15.32
N ILE A 168 10.82 -6.11 15.81
CA ILE A 168 11.41 -7.36 15.28
C ILE A 168 11.55 -8.34 16.43
N LEU A 169 11.66 -9.63 16.14
CA LEU A 169 11.98 -10.63 17.14
C LEU A 169 13.42 -10.41 17.63
N GLN A 170 13.60 -10.47 18.92
CA GLN A 170 14.93 -10.49 19.51
C GLN A 170 15.54 -11.92 19.43
N PRO A 171 16.86 -12.10 19.55
CA PRO A 171 17.48 -13.43 19.50
C PRO A 171 16.84 -14.44 20.46
N SER A 172 16.46 -14.01 21.67
CA SER A 172 15.74 -14.84 22.64
C SER A 172 14.36 -15.30 22.13
N ASP A 173 13.64 -14.46 21.39
CA ASP A 173 12.35 -14.83 20.80
C ASP A 173 12.52 -15.82 19.65
N VAL A 174 13.60 -15.65 18.85
CA VAL A 174 13.95 -16.61 17.79
C VAL A 174 14.29 -17.97 18.40
N LEU A 175 15.06 -18.02 19.51
CA LEU A 175 15.35 -19.27 20.23
C LEU A 175 14.08 -19.94 20.74
N LYS A 176 13.14 -19.19 21.34
CA LYS A 176 11.85 -19.75 21.75
C LYS A 176 11.10 -20.34 20.55
N LEU A 177 11.08 -19.66 19.41
CA LEU A 177 10.43 -20.16 18.19
C LEU A 177 11.03 -21.50 17.72
N PHE A 178 12.32 -21.72 17.90
CA PHE A 178 12.96 -22.98 17.51
C PHE A 178 12.85 -24.10 18.56
N ASN A 179 12.60 -23.76 19.82
CA ASN A 179 12.56 -24.73 20.92
C ASN A 179 11.13 -25.14 21.35
N ILE A 180 10.09 -24.43 20.89
CA ILE A 180 8.71 -24.65 21.30
C ILE A 180 7.86 -24.99 20.08
N ASP A 181 7.22 -26.17 20.07
CA ASP A 181 6.38 -26.64 18.98
C ASP A 181 4.88 -26.47 19.27
N THR A 182 4.54 -25.95 20.44
CA THR A 182 3.15 -25.94 20.92
C THR A 182 2.57 -24.55 21.05
N THR A 183 1.25 -24.48 20.99
CA THR A 183 0.45 -23.27 21.24
C THR A 183 -0.73 -23.60 22.17
N LEU A 184 -1.19 -22.60 22.93
CA LEU A 184 -2.39 -22.73 23.75
C LEU A 184 -3.63 -22.42 22.89
N LEU A 185 -4.43 -23.43 22.58
CA LEU A 185 -5.65 -23.29 21.81
C LEU A 185 -6.86 -23.73 22.65
N ARG A 186 -7.79 -22.80 22.90
CA ARG A 186 -9.01 -23.06 23.72
C ARG A 186 -8.69 -23.68 25.09
N GLY A 187 -7.65 -23.19 25.78
CA GLY A 187 -7.23 -23.67 27.09
C GLY A 187 -6.45 -24.98 27.07
N ARG A 188 -6.11 -25.54 25.90
CA ARG A 188 -5.32 -26.77 25.75
C ARG A 188 -4.03 -26.52 25.03
N THR A 189 -2.93 -27.07 25.50
CA THR A 189 -1.65 -27.06 24.80
C THR A 189 -1.71 -28.11 23.69
N VAL A 190 -1.51 -27.65 22.44
CA VAL A 190 -1.52 -28.50 21.24
C VAL A 190 -0.29 -28.21 20.39
N ALA A 191 0.13 -29.16 19.56
CA ALA A 191 1.15 -28.90 18.53
C ALA A 191 0.67 -27.79 17.59
N ASP A 192 1.54 -26.82 17.27
CA ASP A 192 1.19 -25.75 16.34
C ASP A 192 1.42 -26.19 14.90
N GLU A 193 0.35 -26.29 14.15
CA GLU A 193 0.36 -26.76 12.74
C GLU A 193 1.20 -25.88 11.79
N TYR A 194 1.50 -24.62 12.20
CA TYR A 194 2.24 -23.66 11.36
C TYR A 194 3.63 -23.29 11.92
N VAL A 195 4.11 -23.97 12.96
CA VAL A 195 5.41 -23.63 13.59
C VAL A 195 6.56 -23.69 12.57
N ASN A 196 6.56 -24.69 11.69
CA ASN A 196 7.56 -24.81 10.64
C ASN A 196 7.46 -23.69 9.60
N ALA A 197 6.26 -23.18 9.31
CA ALA A 197 6.08 -22.01 8.45
C ALA A 197 6.68 -20.75 9.08
N TYR A 198 6.51 -20.53 10.38
CA TYR A 198 7.11 -19.40 11.10
C TYR A 198 8.64 -19.50 11.12
N ARG A 199 9.17 -20.69 11.40
CA ARG A 199 10.62 -20.99 11.37
C ARG A 199 11.19 -20.76 9.98
N PHE A 200 10.56 -21.31 8.95
CA PHE A 200 11.00 -21.14 7.58
C PHE A 200 10.97 -19.67 7.15
N GLN A 201 9.92 -18.94 7.53
CA GLN A 201 9.81 -17.52 7.21
C GLN A 201 10.91 -16.67 7.86
N VAL A 202 11.28 -16.95 9.12
CA VAL A 202 12.31 -16.18 9.84
C VAL A 202 13.72 -16.48 9.35
N VAL A 203 13.98 -17.66 8.74
CA VAL A 203 15.32 -18.02 8.21
C VAL A 203 15.47 -17.75 6.72
N THR A 204 14.39 -17.48 5.99
CA THR A 204 14.42 -17.19 4.54
C THR A 204 14.00 -15.76 4.21
N GLY A 205 13.36 -15.07 5.13
CA GLY A 205 12.84 -13.73 4.91
C GLY A 205 11.71 -13.63 3.89
N LEU A 206 11.04 -14.72 3.54
CA LEU A 206 9.90 -14.73 2.63
C LEU A 206 8.74 -13.86 3.15
N ARG A 207 7.96 -13.29 2.23
CA ARG A 207 6.72 -12.56 2.60
C ARG A 207 5.65 -13.56 3.05
N PRO A 208 4.71 -13.19 3.93
CA PRO A 208 3.63 -14.10 4.34
C PRO A 208 2.88 -14.72 3.17
N GLY A 209 2.56 -13.94 2.14
CA GLY A 209 1.89 -14.46 0.96
C GLY A 209 2.75 -15.43 0.13
N GLU A 210 4.08 -15.26 0.11
CA GLU A 210 5.02 -16.19 -0.53
C GLU A 210 5.07 -17.53 0.24
N ILE A 211 5.07 -17.49 1.58
CA ILE A 211 4.96 -18.70 2.44
C ILE A 211 3.67 -19.45 2.17
N ILE A 212 2.54 -18.74 2.06
CA ILE A 212 1.23 -19.35 1.80
C ILE A 212 1.17 -19.98 0.40
N GLY A 213 1.81 -19.35 -0.58
CA GLY A 213 1.83 -19.78 -1.98
C GLY A 213 2.87 -20.87 -2.30
N LEU A 214 3.73 -21.23 -1.35
CA LEU A 214 4.84 -22.17 -1.61
C LEU A 214 4.33 -23.60 -1.81
N ARG A 215 4.80 -24.24 -2.86
CA ARG A 215 4.43 -25.62 -3.24
C ARG A 215 5.65 -26.54 -3.22
N TRP A 216 5.46 -27.84 -3.05
CA TRP A 216 6.56 -28.79 -3.04
C TRP A 216 7.33 -28.85 -4.36
N CYS A 217 6.67 -28.57 -5.49
CA CYS A 217 7.34 -28.46 -6.79
C CYS A 217 8.30 -27.26 -6.92
N ASP A 218 8.26 -26.31 -5.98
CA ASP A 218 9.17 -25.16 -5.92
C ASP A 218 10.43 -25.47 -5.06
N ILE A 219 10.45 -26.61 -4.36
CA ILE A 219 11.53 -27.01 -3.46
C ILE A 219 12.40 -28.05 -4.19
N HIS A 220 13.64 -27.67 -4.43
CA HIS A 220 14.67 -28.52 -5.00
C HIS A 220 15.70 -28.89 -3.92
N GLU A 221 16.62 -29.79 -4.21
CA GLU A 221 17.62 -30.28 -3.26
C GLU A 221 18.46 -29.14 -2.62
N SER A 222 18.90 -28.20 -3.42
CA SER A 222 19.78 -27.08 -2.96
C SER A 222 19.14 -25.70 -3.00
N ARG A 223 17.93 -25.55 -3.62
CA ARG A 223 17.33 -24.22 -3.84
C ARG A 223 15.81 -24.24 -3.66
N CYS A 224 15.27 -23.05 -3.41
CA CYS A 224 13.84 -22.77 -3.39
C CYS A 224 13.50 -21.70 -4.43
N ASP A 225 12.46 -21.97 -5.23
CA ASP A 225 11.93 -21.04 -6.21
C ASP A 225 10.71 -20.32 -5.62
N VAL A 226 10.71 -18.99 -5.63
CA VAL A 226 9.55 -18.17 -5.24
C VAL A 226 8.86 -17.73 -6.51
N ARG A 227 7.74 -18.34 -6.85
CA ARG A 227 7.02 -18.10 -8.12
C ARG A 227 5.70 -17.37 -7.95
N ARG A 228 5.11 -17.44 -6.76
CA ARG A 228 3.76 -16.91 -6.47
C ARG A 228 3.62 -16.36 -5.08
N SER A 229 2.57 -15.57 -4.89
CA SER A 229 2.17 -15.04 -3.59
C SER A 229 0.65 -15.07 -3.50
N ILE A 230 0.11 -15.54 -2.38
CA ILE A 230 -1.34 -15.50 -2.10
C ILE A 230 -1.63 -14.25 -1.28
N ASN A 231 -2.52 -13.39 -1.80
CA ASN A 231 -2.90 -12.17 -1.11
C ASN A 231 -4.02 -12.40 -0.08
N ILE A 232 -4.38 -11.33 0.67
CA ILE A 232 -5.45 -11.38 1.69
C ILE A 232 -6.83 -11.76 1.14
N TYR A 233 -7.03 -11.65 -0.17
CA TYR A 233 -8.26 -12.03 -0.88
C TYR A 233 -8.22 -13.46 -1.41
N LYS A 234 -7.19 -14.24 -1.06
CA LYS A 234 -6.90 -15.60 -1.53
C LYS A 234 -6.66 -15.68 -3.05
N GLU A 235 -6.23 -14.59 -3.65
CA GLU A 235 -5.89 -14.56 -5.06
C GLU A 235 -4.39 -14.86 -5.22
N GLU A 236 -4.07 -15.74 -6.16
CA GLU A 236 -2.70 -16.01 -6.56
C GLU A 236 -2.19 -14.83 -7.40
N THR A 237 -1.03 -14.31 -7.05
CA THR A 237 -0.36 -13.22 -7.76
C THR A 237 1.08 -13.60 -8.03
N HIS A 238 1.65 -13.11 -9.12
CA HIS A 238 3.08 -13.26 -9.42
C HIS A 238 3.99 -12.33 -8.59
N GLY A 239 3.41 -11.67 -7.56
CA GLY A 239 4.09 -10.71 -6.69
C GLY A 239 4.00 -9.27 -7.21
N LYS A 240 4.41 -8.30 -6.35
CA LYS A 240 4.25 -6.87 -6.63
C LYS A 240 5.20 -6.30 -7.69
N ASN A 241 6.31 -6.97 -7.97
CA ASN A 241 7.38 -6.50 -8.87
C ASN A 241 7.92 -7.70 -9.65
N GLU A 242 8.57 -7.46 -10.79
CA GLU A 242 9.28 -8.48 -11.59
C GLU A 242 10.30 -9.27 -10.77
N ASN A 243 10.93 -8.65 -9.77
CA ASN A 243 11.87 -9.29 -8.84
C ASN A 243 11.19 -10.17 -7.75
N ALA A 244 9.86 -10.30 -7.78
CA ALA A 244 9.16 -11.19 -6.84
C ALA A 244 9.38 -12.66 -7.19
N VAL A 245 9.51 -12.98 -8.48
CA VAL A 245 9.93 -14.30 -8.95
C VAL A 245 11.44 -14.39 -8.84
N ARG A 246 11.92 -15.30 -7.99
CA ARG A 246 13.34 -15.49 -7.70
C ARG A 246 13.63 -16.87 -7.18
N SER A 247 14.89 -17.28 -7.29
CA SER A 247 15.41 -18.49 -6.65
C SER A 247 16.49 -18.10 -5.62
N PHE A 248 16.58 -18.88 -4.55
CA PHE A 248 17.65 -18.73 -3.58
C PHE A 248 18.13 -20.11 -3.08
N ALA A 249 19.39 -20.21 -2.70
CA ALA A 249 19.95 -21.43 -2.15
C ALA A 249 19.41 -21.69 -0.73
N LEU A 250 19.06 -22.94 -0.46
CA LEU A 250 18.56 -23.37 0.84
C LEU A 250 19.71 -23.55 1.82
N THR A 251 19.62 -22.89 2.96
CA THR A 251 20.49 -23.10 4.11
C THR A 251 20.21 -24.46 4.76
N ASP A 252 21.16 -25.03 5.52
CA ASP A 252 20.96 -26.30 6.21
C ASP A 252 19.79 -26.23 7.19
N THR A 253 19.65 -25.10 7.89
CA THR A 253 18.49 -24.87 8.78
C THR A 253 17.17 -24.89 8.00
N ALA A 254 17.12 -24.27 6.81
CA ALA A 254 15.93 -24.27 5.98
C ALA A 254 15.61 -25.68 5.45
N LYS A 255 16.61 -26.45 5.04
CA LYS A 255 16.47 -27.85 4.61
C LYS A 255 15.92 -28.73 5.74
N ALA A 256 16.46 -28.59 6.95
CA ALA A 256 15.99 -29.33 8.13
C ALA A 256 14.50 -29.04 8.44
N ILE A 257 14.07 -27.77 8.34
CA ILE A 257 12.67 -27.38 8.53
C ILE A 257 11.79 -28.00 7.44
N LEU A 258 12.21 -27.96 6.18
CA LEU A 258 11.45 -28.54 5.06
C LEU A 258 11.36 -30.07 5.14
N ASN A 259 12.41 -30.76 5.60
CA ASN A 259 12.38 -32.21 5.81
C ASN A 259 11.37 -32.56 6.90
N ALA A 260 11.36 -31.87 8.05
CA ALA A 260 10.36 -32.06 9.07
C ALA A 260 8.93 -31.74 8.59
N GLN A 261 8.80 -30.72 7.73
CA GLN A 261 7.50 -30.37 7.15
C GLN A 261 7.01 -31.39 6.13
N ARG A 262 7.91 -32.04 5.39
CA ARG A 262 7.56 -33.06 4.40
C ARG A 262 6.90 -34.28 5.01
N GLU A 263 7.29 -34.65 6.25
CA GLU A 263 6.61 -35.73 6.99
C GLU A 263 5.14 -35.37 7.31
N LEU A 264 4.79 -34.09 7.39
CA LEU A 264 3.45 -33.62 7.73
C LEU A 264 2.56 -33.37 6.49
N THR A 265 3.15 -32.89 5.39
CA THR A 265 2.40 -32.36 4.24
C THR A 265 2.98 -32.80 2.89
N GLY A 266 3.85 -33.82 2.85
CA GLY A 266 4.48 -34.27 1.62
C GLY A 266 3.50 -34.77 0.54
N ASP A 267 2.34 -35.28 0.95
CA ASP A 267 1.27 -35.74 0.06
C ASP A 267 0.38 -34.60 -0.48
N PHE A 268 0.55 -33.37 -0.02
CA PHE A 268 -0.19 -32.22 -0.49
C PHE A 268 0.64 -31.41 -1.49
N GLU A 269 -0.02 -30.60 -2.31
CA GLU A 269 0.65 -29.67 -3.21
C GLU A 269 1.36 -28.54 -2.46
N SER A 270 0.70 -27.98 -1.43
CA SER A 270 1.20 -26.86 -0.62
C SER A 270 2.15 -27.34 0.46
N VAL A 271 3.28 -26.64 0.65
CA VAL A 271 4.28 -26.95 1.68
C VAL A 271 3.69 -26.80 3.09
N PHE A 272 3.01 -25.72 3.38
CA PHE A 272 2.54 -25.39 4.74
C PHE A 272 1.03 -25.48 4.91
N CYS A 273 0.26 -25.77 3.87
CA CYS A 273 -1.20 -25.94 3.90
C CYS A 273 -1.96 -24.81 4.61
N ILE A 274 -1.48 -23.57 4.49
CA ILE A 274 -2.05 -22.40 5.16
C ILE A 274 -3.30 -21.92 4.41
N LYS A 275 -4.46 -21.91 5.07
CA LYS A 275 -5.77 -21.61 4.49
C LYS A 275 -5.94 -20.17 4.00
N SER A 276 -5.32 -19.21 4.68
CA SER A 276 -5.40 -17.77 4.34
C SER A 276 -4.39 -16.94 5.15
N GLU A 277 -4.08 -15.73 4.68
CA GLU A 277 -3.22 -14.80 5.42
C GLU A 277 -3.84 -14.41 6.78
N SER A 278 -5.16 -14.28 6.86
CA SER A 278 -5.84 -13.98 8.14
C SER A 278 -5.70 -15.11 9.14
N THR A 279 -5.82 -16.38 8.70
CA THR A 279 -5.58 -17.57 9.53
C THR A 279 -4.12 -17.59 9.99
N TYR A 280 -3.17 -17.40 9.10
CA TYR A 280 -1.75 -17.38 9.42
C TYR A 280 -1.40 -16.31 10.45
N ARG A 281 -1.92 -15.10 10.27
CA ARG A 281 -1.72 -14.00 11.24
C ARG A 281 -2.36 -14.27 12.59
N HIS A 282 -3.58 -14.83 12.60
CA HIS A 282 -4.27 -15.16 13.85
C HIS A 282 -3.52 -16.25 14.64
N ARG A 283 -3.11 -17.33 13.97
CA ARG A 283 -2.37 -18.44 14.58
C ARG A 283 -1.01 -17.99 15.10
N TRP A 284 -0.29 -17.18 14.34
CA TRP A 284 0.95 -16.56 14.80
C TRP A 284 0.77 -15.72 16.06
N ALA A 285 -0.28 -14.92 16.14
CA ALA A 285 -0.58 -14.12 17.34
C ALA A 285 -0.86 -15.01 18.56
N LEU A 286 -1.59 -16.11 18.37
CA LEU A 286 -1.83 -17.10 19.43
C LEU A 286 -0.53 -17.75 19.87
N TYR A 287 0.31 -18.17 18.93
CA TYR A 287 1.63 -18.75 19.22
C TYR A 287 2.53 -17.80 20.03
N CYS A 288 2.62 -16.54 19.60
CA CYS A 288 3.37 -15.51 20.33
C CYS A 288 2.87 -15.35 21.78
N ASN A 289 1.56 -15.20 21.96
CA ASN A 289 0.97 -15.00 23.26
C ASN A 289 1.18 -16.22 24.18
N SER A 290 1.05 -17.43 23.62
CA SER A 290 1.23 -18.68 24.39
C SER A 290 2.65 -18.86 24.90
N ASN A 291 3.64 -18.36 24.12
CA ASN A 291 5.06 -18.66 24.35
C ASN A 291 5.86 -17.45 24.85
N GLY A 292 5.18 -16.36 25.24
CA GLY A 292 5.82 -15.15 25.75
C GLY A 292 6.80 -14.53 24.74
N ILE A 293 6.43 -14.57 23.45
CA ILE A 293 7.11 -13.86 22.37
C ILE A 293 6.43 -12.51 22.18
N ASN A 294 7.21 -11.46 22.00
CA ASN A 294 6.65 -10.12 21.80
C ASN A 294 5.67 -10.10 20.61
N PRO A 295 4.41 -9.64 20.80
CA PRO A 295 3.41 -9.67 19.77
C PRO A 295 3.82 -8.85 18.53
N CYS A 296 3.82 -9.51 17.39
CA CYS A 296 4.11 -8.87 16.11
C CYS A 296 3.37 -9.57 14.96
N THR A 297 3.30 -8.94 13.79
CA THR A 297 2.69 -9.59 12.63
C THR A 297 3.67 -10.56 11.95
N PRO A 298 3.22 -11.58 11.20
CA PRO A 298 4.12 -12.48 10.46
C PRO A 298 5.08 -11.75 9.50
N TYR A 299 4.70 -10.58 8.99
CA TYR A 299 5.58 -9.76 8.17
C TYR A 299 6.85 -9.31 8.93
N LYS A 300 6.81 -9.29 10.26
CA LYS A 300 7.96 -8.96 11.11
C LYS A 300 9.01 -10.07 11.17
N LEU A 301 8.65 -11.32 10.89
CA LEU A 301 9.61 -12.41 10.71
C LEU A 301 10.60 -12.10 9.57
N ARG A 302 10.08 -11.54 8.45
CA ARG A 302 10.95 -11.05 7.37
C ARG A 302 11.82 -9.86 7.81
N HIS A 303 11.28 -8.92 8.57
CA HIS A 303 12.11 -7.82 9.10
C HIS A 303 13.16 -8.32 10.06
N THR A 304 12.86 -9.36 10.83
CA THR A 304 13.83 -10.04 11.71
C THR A 304 14.94 -10.66 10.89
N PHE A 305 14.63 -11.41 9.83
CA PHE A 305 15.61 -11.96 8.90
C PHE A 305 16.55 -10.87 8.36
N VAL A 306 15.99 -9.81 7.79
CA VAL A 306 16.78 -8.68 7.25
C VAL A 306 17.68 -8.07 8.33
N SER A 307 17.19 -7.95 9.57
CA SER A 307 17.98 -7.41 10.67
C SER A 307 19.08 -8.36 11.15
N MET A 308 18.85 -9.67 11.12
CA MET A 308 19.88 -10.67 11.41
C MET A 308 20.99 -10.65 10.36
N MET A 309 20.62 -10.49 9.10
CA MET A 309 21.52 -10.52 7.94
C MET A 309 22.14 -9.14 7.61
N LYS A 310 22.06 -8.15 8.51
CA LYS A 310 22.58 -6.79 8.29
C LYS A 310 24.09 -6.69 7.98
N ARG A 311 24.85 -7.75 8.19
CA ARG A 311 26.29 -7.82 7.89
C ARG A 311 26.59 -8.37 6.50
N LEU A 312 25.61 -8.94 5.82
CA LEU A 312 25.74 -9.32 4.42
C LEU A 312 25.82 -8.07 3.53
N PRO A 313 26.50 -8.15 2.38
CA PRO A 313 26.46 -7.11 1.37
C PRO A 313 25.01 -6.77 1.00
N GLU A 314 24.72 -5.48 0.88
CA GLU A 314 23.34 -5.01 0.66
C GLU A 314 22.73 -5.58 -0.63
N GLY A 315 23.53 -5.75 -1.68
CA GLY A 315 23.11 -6.34 -2.96
C GLY A 315 22.63 -7.79 -2.79
N GLU A 316 23.39 -8.63 -2.08
CA GLU A 316 23.03 -10.02 -1.79
C GLU A 316 21.75 -10.12 -0.96
N LEU A 317 21.67 -9.29 0.09
CA LEU A 317 20.47 -9.25 0.93
C LEU A 317 19.22 -8.81 0.14
N LYS A 318 19.34 -7.83 -0.77
CA LYS A 318 18.24 -7.39 -1.64
C LYS A 318 17.79 -8.49 -2.59
N GLN A 319 18.72 -9.27 -3.16
CA GLN A 319 18.40 -10.43 -4.02
C GLN A 319 17.65 -11.51 -3.24
N LEU A 320 18.15 -11.90 -2.06
CA LEU A 320 17.50 -12.89 -1.20
C LEU A 320 16.06 -12.54 -0.88
N VAL A 321 15.81 -11.28 -0.53
CA VAL A 321 14.46 -10.85 -0.12
C VAL A 321 13.60 -10.34 -1.27
N GLY A 322 14.12 -10.20 -2.49
CA GLY A 322 13.37 -9.71 -3.67
C GLY A 322 12.93 -8.26 -3.50
N HIS A 323 13.86 -7.36 -3.20
CA HIS A 323 13.65 -5.90 -3.28
C HIS A 323 13.96 -5.39 -4.68
N SER A 324 13.33 -4.27 -5.09
CA SER A 324 13.58 -3.65 -6.39
C SER A 324 15.02 -3.14 -6.51
N LYS A 325 15.57 -3.21 -7.72
CA LYS A 325 16.94 -2.80 -8.04
C LYS A 325 17.14 -1.27 -8.12
N ASP A 326 16.07 -0.49 -8.10
CA ASP A 326 16.04 0.93 -8.49
C ASP A 326 16.82 1.92 -7.60
N MET A 327 17.54 1.44 -6.55
CA MET A 327 18.30 2.32 -5.66
C MET A 327 19.73 1.85 -5.37
N ASP A 328 20.29 0.95 -6.20
CA ASP A 328 21.60 0.39 -5.93
C ASP A 328 22.47 0.31 -7.19
N THR A 329 23.63 0.98 -7.15
CA THR A 329 24.64 0.93 -8.22
C THR A 329 25.09 -0.52 -8.47
N PHE A 330 25.13 -1.36 -7.43
CA PHE A 330 25.49 -2.77 -7.54
C PHE A 330 24.44 -3.59 -8.31
N GLY A 331 23.14 -3.30 -8.14
CA GLY A 331 22.07 -3.95 -8.88
C GLY A 331 22.08 -3.66 -10.40
N VAL A 332 22.77 -2.60 -10.84
CA VAL A 332 22.93 -2.24 -12.25
C VAL A 332 24.17 -2.90 -12.87
N TYR A 333 25.26 -3.07 -12.12
CA TYR A 333 26.57 -3.52 -12.61
C TYR A 333 27.02 -4.87 -12.04
N GLY A 334 26.42 -5.33 -10.94
CA GLY A 334 26.78 -6.62 -10.33
C GLY A 334 26.12 -7.78 -11.08
N HIS A 335 26.91 -8.57 -11.80
CA HIS A 335 26.48 -9.86 -12.34
C HIS A 335 26.82 -10.96 -11.32
N ALA A 336 25.84 -11.80 -10.98
CA ALA A 336 26.04 -12.92 -10.08
C ALA A 336 26.93 -13.98 -10.75
N PHE A 337 27.97 -14.46 -10.04
CA PHE A 337 28.70 -15.67 -10.41
C PHE A 337 27.91 -16.91 -9.98
N GLY A 338 28.17 -18.06 -10.61
CA GLY A 338 27.42 -19.29 -10.33
C GLY A 338 27.50 -19.77 -8.87
N SER A 339 28.58 -19.45 -8.15
CA SER A 339 28.81 -19.79 -6.72
C SER A 339 28.17 -18.80 -5.73
N ASP A 340 27.78 -17.59 -6.15
CA ASP A 340 27.35 -16.52 -5.23
C ASP A 340 26.13 -16.93 -4.38
N ALA A 341 25.23 -17.74 -4.92
CA ALA A 341 24.05 -18.20 -4.19
C ALA A 341 24.42 -19.18 -3.06
N GLU A 342 25.41 -20.04 -3.29
CA GLU A 342 25.91 -21.01 -2.29
C GLU A 342 26.73 -20.31 -1.22
N ASP A 343 27.59 -19.37 -1.59
CA ASP A 343 28.37 -18.55 -0.68
C ASP A 343 27.47 -17.71 0.24
N THR A 344 26.43 -17.11 -0.34
CA THR A 344 25.41 -16.39 0.43
C THR A 344 24.65 -17.32 1.39
N ALA A 345 24.30 -18.54 0.98
CA ALA A 345 23.64 -19.51 1.86
C ALA A 345 24.56 -19.93 3.02
N GLN A 346 25.85 -20.11 2.79
CA GLN A 346 26.83 -20.42 3.84
C GLN A 346 26.98 -19.25 4.83
N ALA A 347 27.04 -18.01 4.35
CA ALA A 347 27.09 -16.84 5.20
C ALA A 347 25.83 -16.71 6.08
N VAL A 348 24.64 -16.98 5.51
CA VAL A 348 23.36 -17.03 6.25
C VAL A 348 23.38 -18.15 7.28
N ASN A 349 23.86 -19.36 6.95
CA ASN A 349 24.02 -20.47 7.88
C ASN A 349 24.90 -20.08 9.07
N GLY A 350 26.03 -19.43 8.84
CA GLY A 350 26.93 -18.97 9.89
C GLY A 350 26.28 -18.00 10.87
N VAL A 351 25.40 -17.11 10.39
CA VAL A 351 24.64 -16.19 11.25
C VAL A 351 23.58 -16.94 12.04
N LEU A 352 22.82 -17.83 11.40
CA LEU A 352 21.77 -18.62 12.04
C LEU A 352 22.37 -19.54 13.11
N PHE A 353 23.48 -20.22 12.83
CA PHE A 353 24.17 -21.07 13.79
C PHE A 353 24.52 -20.32 15.09
N LYS A 354 25.08 -19.10 14.97
CA LYS A 354 25.42 -18.27 16.14
C LYS A 354 24.21 -17.80 16.95
N ILE A 355 23.05 -17.68 16.33
CA ILE A 355 21.82 -17.27 17.02
C ILE A 355 21.17 -18.47 17.69
N LEU A 356 21.14 -19.62 17.04
CA LEU A 356 20.48 -20.83 17.52
C LEU A 356 21.35 -21.59 18.55
N ASN A 357 22.67 -21.37 18.58
CA ASN A 357 23.60 -21.98 19.51
C ASN A 357 24.37 -20.91 20.32
N PRO A 358 23.72 -20.20 21.26
CA PRO A 358 24.35 -19.10 21.99
C PRO A 358 25.54 -19.54 22.86
N GLU A 359 25.59 -20.82 23.28
CA GLU A 359 26.70 -21.39 24.07
C GLU A 359 28.00 -21.51 23.27
N SER A 360 27.96 -21.58 21.95
CA SER A 360 29.14 -21.60 21.06
C SER A 360 29.86 -20.26 20.95
N ARG A 361 29.46 -19.24 21.69
CA ARG A 361 30.09 -17.91 21.73
C ARG A 361 31.17 -17.74 22.80
N LYS A 362 31.48 -18.82 23.55
CA LYS A 362 32.54 -18.81 24.56
C LYS A 362 33.92 -19.13 23.97
#